data_37858ca31e1b43a2df10e78931250460
#
_entry.id   37858ca31e1b43a2df10e78931250460
#
_cell.length_a   1.000
_cell.length_b   1.000
_cell.length_c   1.000
_cell.angle_alpha   90.00
_cell.angle_beta   90.00
_cell.angle_gamma   90.00
#
_symmetry.space_group_name_H-M   'P 1'
#
loop_
_entity.id
_entity.type
_entity.pdbx_description
1 polymer ?
#
loop_
_entity_poly.entity_id
_entity_poly.type
_entity_poly.pdbx_seq_one_letter_code
_entity_poly.pdbx_strand_id
1 'polypeptide(L)'
;MRAEADLMIWLHTTPGAVDDPAALQRALRALRRTAALSAYDAVWTAMGVHREAEFNKRHVPGYLRGEHARGWLCLYPFVRSYEWYLLPEEERSAMLAQHGRRGARFTEVVANTVSTFALSDYEWLLPLEADDPIHLVDLMRDLRATDARRHVREEVPFYTGRRVEIAELAEVLG
;
A
#
# COMPACT_ATOMS: atom_id res chain seq x y z
N MET A 1 9.05 1.04 12.10
CA MET A 1 8.27 0.12 12.92
C MET A 1 7.38 0.91 13.87
N ARG A 2 6.24 0.37 14.24
CA ARG A 2 5.34 0.98 15.23
C ARG A 2 5.39 0.13 16.50
N ALA A 3 5.25 0.78 17.66
CA ALA A 3 5.36 0.08 18.95
C ALA A 3 4.23 -0.94 19.18
N GLU A 4 3.07 -0.74 18.54
CA GLU A 4 1.90 -1.60 18.66
C GLU A 4 1.83 -2.72 17.59
N ALA A 5 2.81 -2.83 16.68
CA ALA A 5 2.77 -3.79 15.58
C ALA A 5 4.15 -4.42 15.34
N ASP A 6 4.29 -5.68 15.71
CA ASP A 6 5.52 -6.45 15.54
C ASP A 6 5.65 -7.06 14.16
N LEU A 7 4.52 -7.43 13.54
CA LEU A 7 4.46 -8.10 12.26
C LEU A 7 3.40 -7.48 11.35
N MET A 8 3.73 -7.33 10.08
CA MET A 8 2.78 -7.00 9.01
C MET A 8 2.68 -8.16 8.04
N ILE A 9 1.45 -8.55 7.71
CA ILE A 9 1.16 -9.60 6.73
C ILE A 9 0.39 -8.97 5.58
N TRP A 10 0.95 -9.04 4.38
CA TRP A 10 0.28 -8.64 3.17
C TRP A 10 -0.07 -9.87 2.33
N LEU A 11 -1.36 -10.05 2.09
CA LEU A 11 -1.89 -11.10 1.23
C LEU A 11 -2.44 -10.47 -0.05
N HIS A 12 -2.14 -11.06 -1.18
CA HIS A 12 -2.74 -10.68 -2.46
C HIS A 12 -3.13 -11.90 -3.28
N THR A 13 -4.07 -11.74 -4.19
CA THR A 13 -4.40 -12.77 -5.18
C THR A 13 -3.36 -12.76 -6.29
N THR A 14 -3.08 -13.93 -6.87
CA THR A 14 -2.26 -14.02 -8.07
C THR A 14 -3.06 -13.56 -9.29
N PRO A 15 -2.46 -12.83 -10.24
CA PRO A 15 -3.14 -12.47 -11.48
C PRO A 15 -3.72 -13.71 -12.17
N GLY A 16 -4.99 -13.66 -12.54
CA GLY A 16 -5.71 -14.78 -13.17
C GLY A 16 -6.19 -15.88 -12.22
N ALA A 17 -5.92 -15.78 -10.92
CA ALA A 17 -6.46 -16.71 -9.93
C ALA A 17 -7.77 -16.17 -9.37
N VAL A 18 -8.81 -16.86 -9.73
CA VAL A 18 -10.11 -16.99 -9.03
C VAL A 18 -10.95 -15.73 -8.80
N ASP A 19 -12.14 -15.76 -9.37
CA ASP A 19 -13.31 -14.92 -9.03
C ASP A 19 -13.88 -15.24 -7.62
N ASP A 20 -13.02 -15.30 -6.60
CA ASP A 20 -13.44 -15.52 -5.22
C ASP A 20 -13.01 -14.36 -4.31
N PRO A 21 -13.87 -13.36 -4.15
CA PRO A 21 -13.58 -12.21 -3.31
C PRO A 21 -13.29 -12.54 -1.84
N ALA A 22 -13.77 -13.69 -1.36
CA ALA A 22 -13.60 -14.12 0.02
C ALA A 22 -12.31 -14.93 0.25
N ALA A 23 -11.53 -15.24 -0.80
CA ALA A 23 -10.32 -16.07 -0.67
C ALA A 23 -9.29 -15.45 0.30
N LEU A 24 -9.03 -14.15 0.20
CA LEU A 24 -8.09 -13.45 1.08
C LEU A 24 -8.56 -13.45 2.54
N GLN A 25 -9.87 -13.27 2.77
CA GLN A 25 -10.42 -13.32 4.12
C GLN A 25 -10.30 -14.72 4.73
N ARG A 26 -10.52 -15.77 3.93
CA ARG A 26 -10.32 -17.16 4.39
C ARG A 26 -8.85 -17.44 4.69
N ALA A 27 -7.94 -17.00 3.83
CA ALA A 27 -6.50 -17.13 4.03
C ALA A 27 -6.05 -16.43 5.32
N LEU A 28 -6.49 -15.19 5.55
CA LEU A 28 -6.18 -14.44 6.77
C LEU A 28 -6.71 -15.17 8.02
N ARG A 29 -7.95 -15.69 7.98
CA ARG A 29 -8.50 -16.46 9.10
C ARG A 29 -7.72 -17.75 9.34
N ALA A 30 -7.26 -18.43 8.29
CA ALA A 30 -6.44 -19.62 8.42
C ALA A 30 -5.09 -19.31 9.08
N LEU A 31 -4.42 -18.25 8.63
CA LEU A 31 -3.15 -17.77 9.20
C LEU A 31 -3.29 -17.44 10.70
N ARG A 32 -4.33 -16.68 11.07
CA ARG A 32 -4.59 -16.30 12.47
C ARG A 32 -4.88 -17.49 13.40
N ARG A 33 -5.21 -18.65 12.85
CA ARG A 33 -5.44 -19.89 13.64
C ARG A 33 -4.20 -20.77 13.75
N THR A 34 -3.10 -20.40 13.11
CA THR A 34 -1.84 -21.14 13.25
C THR A 34 -1.26 -20.93 14.66
N ALA A 35 -0.46 -21.88 15.12
CA ALA A 35 0.20 -21.78 16.43
C ALA A 35 1.09 -20.51 16.50
N ALA A 36 1.72 -20.14 15.42
CA ALA A 36 2.59 -18.96 15.35
C ALA A 36 1.85 -17.63 15.53
N LEU A 37 0.57 -17.52 15.09
CA LEU A 37 -0.15 -16.24 15.06
C LEU A 37 -1.38 -16.19 15.95
N SER A 38 -1.79 -17.30 16.57
CA SER A 38 -3.02 -17.37 17.38
C SER A 38 -2.95 -16.56 18.68
N ALA A 39 -1.75 -16.25 19.17
CA ALA A 39 -1.53 -15.44 20.37
C ALA A 39 -1.45 -13.93 20.09
N TYR A 40 -1.50 -13.51 18.82
CA TYR A 40 -1.35 -12.10 18.43
C TYR A 40 -2.69 -11.48 18.03
N ASP A 41 -2.89 -10.25 18.47
CA ASP A 41 -4.04 -9.45 18.07
C ASP A 41 -3.78 -8.71 16.76
N ALA A 42 -4.83 -8.60 15.93
CA ALA A 42 -4.76 -7.75 14.75
C ALA A 42 -5.07 -6.30 15.14
N VAL A 43 -4.06 -5.50 15.35
CA VAL A 43 -4.20 -4.09 15.75
C VAL A 43 -4.68 -3.19 14.64
N TRP A 44 -4.49 -3.60 13.37
CA TRP A 44 -4.96 -2.89 12.19
C TRP A 44 -5.15 -3.86 11.02
N THR A 45 -6.19 -3.68 10.25
CA THR A 45 -6.44 -4.44 9.02
C THR A 45 -7.13 -3.54 8.00
N ALA A 46 -6.78 -3.71 6.74
CA ALA A 46 -7.49 -3.08 5.64
C ALA A 46 -7.49 -4.00 4.41
N MET A 47 -8.46 -3.81 3.54
CA MET A 47 -8.58 -4.52 2.27
C MET A 47 -8.69 -3.51 1.13
N GLY A 48 -8.02 -3.79 0.03
CA GLY A 48 -8.11 -2.98 -1.18
C GLY A 48 -8.23 -3.85 -2.43
N VAL A 49 -8.68 -3.23 -3.51
CA VAL A 49 -8.76 -3.83 -4.83
C VAL A 49 -8.04 -2.96 -5.84
N HIS A 50 -7.43 -3.58 -6.84
CA HIS A 50 -6.89 -2.82 -7.96
C HIS A 50 -8.04 -2.26 -8.80
N ARG A 51 -7.97 -0.96 -9.07
CA ARG A 51 -8.79 -0.26 -10.07
C ARG A 51 -7.88 0.57 -10.95
N GLU A 52 -8.22 0.69 -12.21
CA GLU A 52 -7.51 1.59 -13.12
C GLU A 52 -7.47 3.00 -12.52
N ALA A 53 -6.29 3.61 -12.56
CA ALA A 53 -6.14 4.99 -12.11
C ALA A 53 -6.89 5.93 -13.05
N GLU A 54 -7.56 6.94 -12.48
CA GLU A 54 -8.44 7.88 -13.20
C GLU A 54 -7.75 8.52 -14.42
N PHE A 55 -6.45 8.84 -14.30
CA PHE A 55 -5.69 9.55 -15.36
C PHE A 55 -4.47 8.78 -15.88
N ASN A 56 -4.23 7.56 -15.38
CA ASN A 56 -3.12 6.73 -15.85
C ASN A 56 -3.49 5.25 -15.83
N LYS A 57 -4.22 4.81 -16.84
CA LYS A 57 -4.64 3.40 -17.00
C LYS A 57 -3.48 2.40 -17.10
N ARG A 58 -2.24 2.88 -17.34
CA ARG A 58 -1.04 2.04 -17.40
C ARG A 58 -0.39 1.82 -16.04
N HIS A 59 -0.86 2.54 -15.01
CA HIS A 59 -0.34 2.35 -13.65
C HIS A 59 -0.93 1.08 -13.04
N VAL A 60 -0.20 -0.02 -13.18
CA VAL A 60 -0.54 -1.32 -12.60
C VAL A 60 0.35 -1.53 -11.39
N PRO A 61 -0.17 -1.98 -10.23
CA PRO A 61 0.64 -2.34 -9.07
C PRO A 61 1.74 -3.35 -9.40
N GLY A 62 2.90 -3.23 -8.76
CA GLY A 62 4.06 -4.10 -9.01
C GLY A 62 3.72 -5.58 -8.82
N TYR A 63 2.97 -5.93 -7.76
CA TYR A 63 2.57 -7.31 -7.50
C TYR A 63 1.68 -7.91 -8.62
N LEU A 64 0.90 -7.10 -9.34
CA LEU A 64 0.12 -7.54 -10.50
C LEU A 64 0.97 -7.66 -11.78
N ARG A 65 2.11 -6.96 -11.83
CA ARG A 65 3.09 -7.11 -12.91
C ARG A 65 4.05 -8.28 -12.70
N GLY A 66 3.93 -9.00 -11.57
CA GLY A 66 4.82 -10.10 -11.21
C GLY A 66 6.19 -9.64 -10.70
N GLU A 67 6.30 -8.40 -10.23
CA GLU A 67 7.53 -7.94 -9.58
C GLU A 67 7.76 -8.66 -8.25
N HIS A 68 9.03 -8.97 -7.99
CA HIS A 68 9.41 -9.57 -6.71
C HIS A 68 9.30 -8.56 -5.58
N ALA A 69 8.86 -9.03 -4.40
CA ALA A 69 8.84 -8.22 -3.19
C ALA A 69 10.25 -7.73 -2.85
N ARG A 70 10.35 -6.45 -2.45
CA ARG A 70 11.59 -5.81 -2.06
C ARG A 70 11.92 -6.04 -0.59
N GLY A 71 13.12 -5.63 -0.18
CA GLY A 71 13.62 -5.80 1.18
C GLY A 71 12.85 -5.00 2.24
N TRP A 72 12.19 -3.89 1.87
CA TRP A 72 11.42 -3.03 2.75
C TRP A 72 10.06 -2.70 2.18
N LEU A 73 9.05 -2.65 3.06
CA LEU A 73 7.70 -2.22 2.75
C LEU A 73 7.29 -1.06 3.67
N CYS A 74 6.81 0.02 3.07
CA CYS A 74 6.11 1.10 3.74
C CYS A 74 4.64 1.07 3.29
N LEU A 75 3.73 0.79 4.20
CA LEU A 75 2.29 0.82 3.96
C LEU A 75 1.66 1.98 4.70
N TYR A 76 0.86 2.78 4.02
CA TYR A 76 0.02 3.78 4.65
C TYR A 76 -1.31 3.94 3.90
N PRO A 77 -2.39 4.27 4.63
CA PRO A 77 -3.65 4.65 4.02
C PRO A 77 -3.63 6.12 3.59
N PHE A 78 -4.60 6.50 2.78
CA PHE A 78 -4.68 7.85 2.27
C PHE A 78 -6.13 8.22 1.94
N VAL A 79 -6.49 9.47 2.28
CA VAL A 79 -7.81 10.05 2.02
C VAL A 79 -7.63 11.42 1.37
N ARG A 80 -8.35 11.67 0.28
CA ARG A 80 -8.36 12.96 -0.40
C ARG A 80 -9.08 14.04 0.42
N SER A 81 -8.80 15.31 0.11
CA SER A 81 -9.61 16.41 0.63
C SER A 81 -11.05 16.32 0.10
N TYR A 82 -11.98 16.95 0.79
CA TYR A 82 -13.40 16.94 0.41
C TYR A 82 -13.64 17.54 -0.99
N GLU A 83 -12.83 18.52 -1.38
CA GLU A 83 -12.95 19.20 -2.67
C GLU A 83 -12.39 18.39 -3.83
N TRP A 84 -11.50 17.42 -3.58
CA TRP A 84 -10.76 16.72 -4.61
C TRP A 84 -11.65 16.18 -5.75
N TYR A 85 -12.67 15.41 -5.37
CA TYR A 85 -13.56 14.78 -6.34
C TYR A 85 -14.56 15.75 -6.98
N LEU A 86 -14.65 16.99 -6.46
CA LEU A 86 -15.49 18.07 -6.99
C LEU A 86 -14.72 19.03 -7.92
N LEU A 87 -13.38 18.91 -7.95
CA LEU A 87 -12.56 19.69 -8.86
C LEU A 87 -12.84 19.32 -10.33
N PRO A 88 -12.67 20.25 -11.26
CA PRO A 88 -12.63 19.94 -12.69
C PRO A 88 -11.64 18.82 -13.00
N GLU A 89 -11.99 17.97 -13.96
CA GLU A 89 -11.17 16.81 -14.36
C GLU A 89 -9.78 17.25 -14.82
N GLU A 90 -9.68 18.36 -15.56
CA GLU A 90 -8.42 18.88 -16.05
C GLU A 90 -7.46 19.27 -14.91
N GLU A 91 -7.98 19.85 -13.84
CA GLU A 91 -7.17 20.24 -12.67
C GLU A 91 -6.63 19.00 -11.95
N ARG A 92 -7.48 17.99 -11.71
CA ARG A 92 -7.05 16.72 -11.10
C ARG A 92 -6.01 16.02 -11.96
N SER A 93 -6.25 15.97 -13.27
CA SER A 93 -5.35 15.36 -14.24
C SER A 93 -3.98 16.04 -14.26
N ALA A 94 -3.95 17.37 -14.25
CA ALA A 94 -2.71 18.15 -14.22
C ALA A 94 -1.89 17.87 -12.95
N MET A 95 -2.54 17.88 -11.77
CA MET A 95 -1.89 17.58 -10.49
C MET A 95 -1.38 16.14 -10.42
N LEU A 96 -2.15 15.17 -10.89
CA LEU A 96 -1.74 13.76 -10.92
C LEU A 96 -0.63 13.51 -11.95
N ALA A 97 -0.64 14.21 -13.08
CA ALA A 97 0.46 14.14 -14.04
C ALA A 97 1.76 14.72 -13.47
N GLN A 98 1.69 15.83 -12.72
CA GLN A 98 2.84 16.40 -12.02
C GLN A 98 3.39 15.40 -10.99
N HIS A 99 2.51 14.86 -10.15
CA HIS A 99 2.84 13.86 -9.14
C HIS A 99 3.47 12.60 -9.76
N GLY A 100 2.86 12.07 -10.82
CA GLY A 100 3.33 10.88 -11.52
C GLY A 100 4.70 11.07 -12.18
N ARG A 101 4.96 12.25 -12.80
CA ARG A 101 6.29 12.56 -13.36
C ARG A 101 7.38 12.61 -12.30
N ARG A 102 7.08 13.13 -11.10
CA ARG A 102 8.03 13.13 -9.99
C ARG A 102 8.26 11.71 -9.48
N GLY A 103 7.19 10.96 -9.20
CA GLY A 103 7.30 9.57 -8.75
C GLY A 103 8.06 8.67 -9.70
N ALA A 104 7.89 8.85 -11.01
CA ALA A 104 8.58 8.05 -12.03
C ALA A 104 10.12 8.21 -12.04
N ARG A 105 10.66 9.18 -11.33
CA ARG A 105 12.13 9.36 -11.17
C ARG A 105 12.73 8.39 -10.15
N PHE A 106 11.91 7.80 -9.30
CA PHE A 106 12.33 6.88 -8.24
C PHE A 106 12.10 5.43 -8.71
N THR A 107 12.95 4.98 -9.62
CA THR A 107 12.85 3.65 -10.26
C THR A 107 13.12 2.51 -9.29
N GLU A 108 13.76 2.80 -8.15
CA GLU A 108 14.06 1.86 -7.08
C GLU A 108 12.85 1.56 -6.19
N VAL A 109 11.77 2.36 -6.31
CA VAL A 109 10.55 2.18 -5.52
C VAL A 109 9.45 1.56 -6.36
N VAL A 110 8.93 0.43 -5.88
CA VAL A 110 7.76 -0.24 -6.44
C VAL A 110 6.51 0.26 -5.73
N ALA A 111 5.58 0.84 -6.49
CA ALA A 111 4.29 1.28 -5.96
C ALA A 111 3.19 0.24 -6.23
N ASN A 112 2.41 -0.07 -5.18
CA ASN A 112 1.34 -1.07 -5.21
C ASN A 112 -0.02 -0.46 -4.79
N THR A 113 -0.29 0.77 -5.21
CA THR A 113 -1.51 1.49 -4.82
C THR A 113 -2.78 0.73 -5.20
N VAL A 114 -3.69 0.61 -4.23
CA VAL A 114 -5.00 -0.02 -4.40
C VAL A 114 -6.11 0.84 -3.83
N SER A 115 -7.31 0.70 -4.37
CA SER A 115 -8.53 1.39 -3.95
C SER A 115 -9.18 0.64 -2.78
N THR A 116 -9.67 1.39 -1.78
CA THR A 116 -10.29 0.85 -0.57
C THR A 116 -11.67 1.44 -0.27
N PHE A 117 -12.24 2.20 -1.19
CA PHE A 117 -13.59 2.76 -1.04
C PHE A 117 -14.59 1.68 -0.66
N ALA A 118 -15.36 1.91 0.39
CA ALA A 118 -16.33 0.98 0.97
C ALA A 118 -15.72 -0.33 1.56
N LEU A 119 -14.41 -0.53 1.48
CA LEU A 119 -13.73 -1.72 2.01
C LEU A 119 -12.96 -1.44 3.30
N SER A 120 -12.72 -0.17 3.61
CA SER A 120 -12.11 0.32 4.85
C SER A 120 -12.55 1.76 5.12
N ASP A 121 -12.04 2.35 6.20
CA ASP A 121 -12.28 3.77 6.56
C ASP A 121 -11.51 4.75 5.64
N TYR A 122 -10.70 4.23 4.73
CA TYR A 122 -9.85 5.00 3.83
C TYR A 122 -10.30 4.86 2.38
N GLU A 123 -9.73 5.68 1.50
CA GLU A 123 -9.99 5.65 0.06
C GLU A 123 -8.93 4.85 -0.70
N TRP A 124 -7.69 4.88 -0.22
CA TRP A 124 -6.54 4.26 -0.85
C TRP A 124 -5.60 3.63 0.15
N LEU A 125 -4.92 2.56 -0.25
CA LEU A 125 -3.73 2.03 0.41
C LEU A 125 -2.55 2.18 -0.52
N LEU A 126 -1.43 2.62 0.03
CA LEU A 126 -0.17 2.82 -0.69
C LEU A 126 0.93 1.94 -0.10
N PRO A 127 1.02 0.66 -0.51
CA PRO A 127 2.19 -0.16 -0.25
C PRO A 127 3.31 0.27 -1.20
N LEU A 128 4.38 0.81 -0.64
CA LEU A 128 5.61 1.20 -1.34
C LEU A 128 6.74 0.28 -0.92
N GLU A 129 7.44 -0.30 -1.87
CA GLU A 129 8.54 -1.22 -1.61
C GLU A 129 9.86 -0.71 -2.18
N ALA A 130 10.97 -0.94 -1.47
CA ALA A 130 12.33 -0.68 -1.93
C ALA A 130 13.32 -1.61 -1.24
N ASP A 131 14.50 -1.79 -1.83
CA ASP A 131 15.56 -2.59 -1.18
C ASP A 131 16.34 -1.76 -0.15
N ASP A 132 16.36 -0.42 -0.28
CA ASP A 132 16.88 0.51 0.71
C ASP A 132 15.75 1.46 1.16
N PRO A 133 15.47 1.59 2.48
CA PRO A 133 14.45 2.48 2.99
C PRO A 133 14.71 3.98 2.72
N ILE A 134 15.95 4.36 2.39
CA ILE A 134 16.29 5.74 1.97
C ILE A 134 15.49 6.14 0.74
N HIS A 135 15.31 5.24 -0.23
CA HIS A 135 14.53 5.53 -1.44
C HIS A 135 13.05 5.83 -1.13
N LEU A 136 12.49 5.18 -0.10
CA LEU A 136 11.13 5.48 0.38
C LEU A 136 11.05 6.91 0.95
N VAL A 137 12.05 7.31 1.73
CA VAL A 137 12.14 8.66 2.33
C VAL A 137 12.27 9.72 1.22
N ASP A 138 13.17 9.50 0.26
CA ASP A 138 13.44 10.47 -0.80
C ASP A 138 12.22 10.62 -1.73
N LEU A 139 11.58 9.53 -2.12
CA LEU A 139 10.31 9.56 -2.85
C LEU A 139 9.26 10.40 -2.10
N MET A 140 9.02 10.08 -0.82
CA MET A 140 8.00 10.76 -0.03
C MET A 140 8.30 12.25 0.12
N ARG A 141 9.55 12.65 0.34
CA ARG A 141 9.96 14.05 0.43
C ARG A 141 9.72 14.80 -0.89
N ASP A 142 10.08 14.20 -2.03
CA ASP A 142 9.88 14.84 -3.33
C ASP A 142 8.38 14.99 -3.66
N LEU A 143 7.57 13.96 -3.38
CA LEU A 143 6.13 13.99 -3.64
C LEU A 143 5.38 15.00 -2.73
N ARG A 144 5.89 15.32 -1.53
CA ARG A 144 5.33 16.39 -0.68
C ARG A 144 5.37 17.77 -1.34
N ALA A 145 6.24 17.99 -2.30
CA ALA A 145 6.39 19.25 -3.04
C ALA A 145 5.54 19.31 -4.33
N THR A 146 4.47 18.53 -4.43
CA THR A 146 3.51 18.56 -5.55
C THR A 146 2.20 19.22 -5.15
N ASP A 147 1.47 19.80 -6.10
CA ASP A 147 0.18 20.43 -5.82
C ASP A 147 -0.88 19.44 -5.33
N ALA A 148 -0.79 18.17 -5.74
CA ALA A 148 -1.65 17.09 -5.23
C ALA A 148 -1.60 16.96 -3.70
N ARG A 149 -0.52 17.40 -3.05
CA ARG A 149 -0.38 17.42 -1.59
C ARG A 149 -1.44 18.27 -0.89
N ARG A 150 -1.93 19.34 -1.51
CA ARG A 150 -2.98 20.22 -0.96
C ARG A 150 -4.31 19.49 -0.77
N HIS A 151 -4.48 18.38 -1.50
CA HIS A 151 -5.70 17.57 -1.50
C HIS A 151 -5.50 16.24 -0.77
N VAL A 152 -4.76 16.26 0.34
CA VAL A 152 -4.61 15.13 1.26
C VAL A 152 -5.18 15.54 2.60
N ARG A 153 -6.21 14.82 3.05
CA ARG A 153 -6.85 15.04 4.35
C ARG A 153 -6.27 14.14 5.43
N GLU A 154 -6.01 12.89 5.06
CA GLU A 154 -5.51 11.87 5.99
C GLU A 154 -4.47 10.99 5.32
N GLU A 155 -3.45 10.59 6.09
CA GLU A 155 -2.30 9.87 5.56
C GLU A 155 -1.60 9.04 6.66
N VAL A 156 -2.32 8.65 7.68
CA VAL A 156 -1.84 7.86 8.82
C VAL A 156 -2.77 6.66 9.05
N PRO A 157 -2.27 5.58 9.66
CA PRO A 157 -0.92 5.33 10.19
C PRO A 157 0.08 4.88 9.11
N PHE A 158 1.38 5.07 9.38
CA PHE A 158 2.46 4.48 8.58
C PHE A 158 2.95 3.20 9.25
N TYR A 159 3.01 2.11 8.49
CA TYR A 159 3.62 0.84 8.88
C TYR A 159 4.81 0.58 7.97
N THR A 160 6.02 0.60 8.53
CA THR A 160 7.25 0.36 7.77
C THR A 160 8.07 -0.73 8.45
N GLY A 161 8.48 -1.74 7.69
CA GLY A 161 9.30 -2.83 8.19
C GLY A 161 10.11 -3.49 7.09
N ARG A 162 11.14 -4.24 7.52
CA ARG A 162 11.90 -5.10 6.61
C ARG A 162 11.10 -6.37 6.30
N ARG A 163 11.37 -6.95 5.14
CA ARG A 163 10.89 -8.29 4.80
C ARG A 163 11.48 -9.32 5.76
N VAL A 164 10.65 -10.26 6.16
CA VAL A 164 11.01 -11.38 7.03
C VAL A 164 10.61 -12.67 6.33
N GLU A 165 11.52 -13.63 6.27
CA GLU A 165 11.21 -14.97 5.77
C GLU A 165 10.48 -15.78 6.84
N ILE A 166 9.67 -16.75 6.42
CA ILE A 166 8.89 -17.59 7.36
C ILE A 166 9.80 -18.28 8.39
N ALA A 167 11.00 -18.68 7.98
CA ALA A 167 11.97 -19.32 8.86
C ALA A 167 12.49 -18.39 9.98
N GLU A 168 12.45 -17.07 9.78
CA GLU A 168 12.89 -16.06 10.76
C GLU A 168 11.78 -15.71 11.77
N LEU A 169 10.50 -16.12 11.54
CA LEU A 169 9.37 -15.69 12.37
C LEU A 169 9.55 -16.05 13.84
N ALA A 170 10.11 -17.22 14.15
CA ALA A 170 10.34 -17.64 15.53
C ALA A 170 11.33 -16.73 16.27
N GLU A 171 12.33 -16.18 15.57
CA GLU A 171 13.29 -15.23 16.12
C GLU A 171 12.70 -13.82 16.27
N VAL A 172 11.88 -13.42 15.29
CA VAL A 172 11.28 -12.07 15.26
C VAL A 172 10.14 -11.93 16.27
N LEU A 173 9.38 -12.99 16.52
CA LEU A 173 8.21 -12.98 17.41
C LEU A 173 8.52 -13.52 18.82
N GLY A 174 9.71 -14.11 19.02
CA GLY A 174 10.23 -14.77 20.20
C GLY A 174 10.33 -14.11 21.42
#